data_1a38fea02283f1497fce506595c14a9c
#
_entry.id   1a38fea02283f1497fce506595c14a9c
#
_cell.length_a   1.000
_cell.length_b   1.000
_cell.length_c   1.000
_cell.angle_alpha   90.00
_cell.angle_beta   90.00
_cell.angle_gamma   90.00
#
_symmetry.space_group_name_H-M   'P 1'
#
loop_
_entity.id
_entity.type
_entity.pdbx_description
1 polymer ?
#
loop_
_entity_poly.entity_id
_entity_poly.type
_entity_poly.pdbx_seq_one_letter_code
_entity_poly.pdbx_strand_id
1 'polypeptide(L)'
;GNIAGPRLLEHVVDTVISFEGDRLHSLRMVRAVKHRFGTTNELGLFEMTEQGLLGVPDASNMLLADRQHGVAGSVVVPTIDGQRPLLVEVQALTTRVTTGVTPRRSAQGVESSRLAMLLAVLERRAGIPFASLEVYASVVGGVRLNDPGSDLAMCLALASAALDKPVHAD
;
A
#
# COMPACT_ATOMS: atom_id res chain seq x y z
N GLY A 1 15.95 7.04 -19.89
CA GLY A 1 16.85 6.06 -20.49
C GLY A 1 16.84 4.77 -19.71
N ASN A 2 16.20 3.72 -20.23
CA ASN A 2 16.28 2.39 -19.64
C ASN A 2 17.70 1.85 -19.82
N ILE A 3 18.40 1.67 -18.72
CA ILE A 3 19.65 0.92 -18.71
C ILE A 3 19.27 -0.56 -18.93
N ALA A 4 19.66 -1.11 -20.09
CA ALA A 4 19.36 -2.49 -20.49
C ALA A 4 20.11 -3.57 -19.65
N GLY A 5 20.73 -3.19 -18.52
CA GLY A 5 21.62 -4.03 -17.73
C GLY A 5 20.99 -5.05 -16.77
N PRO A 6 20.00 -4.71 -15.92
CA PRO A 6 19.61 -5.60 -14.81
C PRO A 6 18.99 -6.91 -15.26
N ARG A 7 18.09 -6.91 -16.25
CA ARG A 7 17.34 -8.11 -16.67
C ARG A 7 18.19 -9.16 -17.37
N LEU A 8 19.28 -8.79 -18.04
CA LEU A 8 20.19 -9.74 -18.68
C LEU A 8 21.00 -10.53 -17.65
N LEU A 9 21.36 -9.91 -16.53
CA LEU A 9 22.10 -10.57 -15.45
C LEU A 9 21.21 -11.52 -14.63
N GLU A 10 19.91 -11.29 -14.55
CA GLU A 10 18.98 -12.16 -13.82
C GLU A 10 18.98 -13.60 -14.34
N HIS A 11 19.31 -13.83 -15.61
CA HIS A 11 19.37 -15.17 -16.19
C HIS A 11 20.68 -15.90 -15.87
N VAL A 12 21.73 -15.17 -15.52
CA VAL A 12 23.09 -15.73 -15.33
C VAL A 12 23.40 -15.95 -13.83
N VAL A 13 22.81 -15.16 -12.94
CA VAL A 13 23.05 -15.25 -11.49
C VAL A 13 22.10 -16.23 -10.81
N ASP A 14 22.54 -16.83 -9.71
CA ASP A 14 21.72 -17.77 -8.94
C ASP A 14 20.74 -17.07 -8.02
N THR A 15 21.03 -15.84 -7.58
CA THR A 15 20.20 -15.08 -6.66
C THR A 15 20.10 -13.63 -7.11
N VAL A 16 18.87 -13.09 -7.07
CA VAL A 16 18.58 -11.67 -7.30
C VAL A 16 17.83 -11.15 -6.07
N ILE A 17 18.36 -10.11 -5.46
CA ILE A 17 17.78 -9.43 -4.31
C ILE A 17 17.33 -8.04 -4.75
N SER A 18 16.09 -7.70 -4.44
CA SER A 18 15.52 -6.37 -4.64
C SER A 18 15.50 -5.60 -3.33
N PHE A 19 15.93 -4.34 -3.39
CA PHE A 19 15.75 -3.38 -2.32
C PHE A 19 14.63 -2.42 -2.73
N GLU A 20 13.57 -2.42 -1.95
CA GLU A 20 12.41 -1.57 -2.17
C GLU A 20 12.26 -0.62 -0.97
N GLY A 21 11.80 0.59 -1.21
CA GLY A 21 11.53 1.56 -0.14
C GLY A 21 11.08 2.89 -0.70
N ASP A 22 10.32 3.62 0.13
CA ASP A 22 9.91 4.97 -0.16
C ASP A 22 11.02 5.95 0.24
N ARG A 23 11.15 7.07 -0.47
CA ARG A 23 12.10 8.14 -0.15
C ARG A 23 11.69 8.93 1.10
N LEU A 24 10.40 8.89 1.43
CA LEU A 24 9.83 9.64 2.56
C LEU A 24 9.92 8.88 3.88
N HIS A 25 10.12 7.55 3.83
CA HIS A 25 10.20 6.70 5.01
C HIS A 25 11.58 6.05 5.12
N SER A 26 12.05 5.84 6.35
CA SER A 26 13.31 5.15 6.62
C SER A 26 13.24 3.64 6.33
N LEU A 27 12.03 3.08 6.16
CA LEU A 27 11.81 1.66 5.91
C LEU A 27 12.37 1.22 4.54
N ARG A 28 13.10 0.10 4.58
CA ARG A 28 13.58 -0.60 3.38
C ARG A 28 13.13 -2.05 3.44
N MET A 29 12.54 -2.51 2.36
CA MET A 29 12.14 -3.90 2.17
C MET A 29 13.19 -4.59 1.30
N VAL A 30 13.64 -5.75 1.73
CA VAL A 30 14.61 -6.58 1.02
C VAL A 30 13.96 -7.91 0.73
N ARG A 31 13.83 -8.25 -0.55
CA ARG A 31 13.25 -9.52 -0.95
C ARG A 31 14.06 -10.23 -2.01
N ALA A 32 14.07 -11.55 -1.99
CA ALA A 32 14.60 -12.35 -3.06
C ALA A 32 13.61 -12.35 -4.23
N VAL A 33 14.02 -11.85 -5.39
CA VAL A 33 13.24 -11.91 -6.64
C VAL A 33 13.48 -13.23 -7.35
N LYS A 34 14.71 -13.76 -7.23
CA LYS A 34 15.13 -15.05 -7.76
C LYS A 34 16.07 -15.71 -6.76
N HIS A 35 15.85 -17.00 -6.49
CA HIS A 35 16.77 -17.79 -5.70
C HIS A 35 16.76 -19.25 -6.19
N ARG A 36 17.91 -19.72 -6.73
CA ARG A 36 18.00 -21.04 -7.35
C ARG A 36 17.90 -22.18 -6.34
N PHE A 37 18.37 -21.97 -5.11
CA PHE A 37 18.51 -23.01 -4.11
C PHE A 37 17.57 -22.86 -2.91
N GLY A 38 16.59 -21.93 -2.96
CA GLY A 38 15.69 -21.66 -1.86
C GLY A 38 14.41 -20.92 -2.27
N THR A 39 13.65 -20.54 -1.25
CA THR A 39 12.40 -19.78 -1.44
C THR A 39 12.66 -18.30 -1.75
N THR A 40 11.75 -17.69 -2.50
CA THR A 40 11.72 -16.24 -2.74
C THR A 40 10.64 -15.54 -1.92
N ASN A 41 9.95 -16.26 -1.03
CA ASN A 41 8.81 -15.73 -0.27
C ASN A 41 9.21 -15.02 1.03
N GLU A 42 10.51 -14.82 1.26
CA GLU A 42 11.00 -14.15 2.46
C GLU A 42 11.13 -12.64 2.23
N LEU A 43 10.74 -11.88 3.25
CA LEU A 43 10.82 -10.43 3.30
C LEU A 43 11.67 -10.00 4.50
N GLY A 44 12.77 -9.34 4.23
CA GLY A 44 13.57 -8.62 5.24
C GLY A 44 13.11 -7.19 5.35
N LEU A 45 12.88 -6.72 6.57
CA LEU A 45 12.52 -5.33 6.85
C LEU A 45 13.65 -4.65 7.63
N PHE A 46 14.06 -3.50 7.12
CA PHE A 46 15.19 -2.74 7.66
C PHE A 46 14.81 -1.26 7.74
N GLU A 47 15.34 -0.60 8.74
CA GLU A 47 15.33 0.85 8.85
C GLU A 47 16.67 1.42 8.38
N MET A 48 16.61 2.47 7.57
CA MET A 48 17.80 3.23 7.19
C MET A 48 18.13 4.25 8.29
N THR A 49 19.28 4.07 8.92
CA THR A 49 19.79 4.98 9.95
C THR A 49 21.14 5.57 9.54
N GLU A 50 21.66 6.51 10.30
CA GLU A 50 23.03 7.02 10.10
C GLU A 50 24.12 5.94 10.24
N GLN A 51 23.81 4.85 10.94
CA GLN A 51 24.70 3.71 11.12
C GLN A 51 24.53 2.64 10.02
N GLY A 52 23.60 2.84 9.07
CA GLY A 52 23.28 1.92 8.00
C GLY A 52 21.92 1.26 8.16
N LEU A 53 21.76 0.06 7.62
CA LEU A 53 20.52 -0.71 7.66
C LEU A 53 20.45 -1.52 8.98
N LEU A 54 19.45 -1.22 9.79
CA LEU A 54 19.12 -1.97 11.00
C LEU A 54 17.88 -2.82 10.76
N GLY A 55 17.91 -4.09 11.18
CA GLY A 55 16.77 -4.99 11.07
C GLY A 55 15.60 -4.53 11.94
N VAL A 56 14.40 -4.52 11.39
CA VAL A 56 13.17 -4.14 12.09
C VAL A 56 12.45 -5.41 12.57
N PRO A 57 12.49 -5.72 13.88
CA PRO A 57 11.83 -6.91 14.42
C PRO A 57 10.29 -6.78 14.40
N ASP A 58 9.75 -5.60 14.68
CA ASP A 58 8.32 -5.28 14.66
C ASP A 58 8.00 -4.24 13.60
N ALA A 59 7.76 -4.73 12.39
CA ALA A 59 7.43 -3.91 11.25
C ALA A 59 6.06 -3.25 11.37
N SER A 60 5.10 -3.90 12.04
CA SER A 60 3.76 -3.35 12.22
C SER A 60 3.78 -2.09 13.05
N ASN A 61 4.52 -2.09 14.16
CA ASN A 61 4.69 -0.89 14.98
C ASN A 61 5.34 0.26 14.18
N MET A 62 6.35 -0.04 13.38
CA MET A 62 7.01 0.97 12.56
C MET A 62 6.07 1.54 11.47
N LEU A 63 5.32 0.67 10.79
CA LEU A 63 4.38 1.08 9.74
C LEU A 63 3.20 1.90 10.27
N LEU A 64 2.87 1.76 11.55
CA LEU A 64 1.78 2.45 12.22
C LEU A 64 2.24 3.60 13.13
N ALA A 65 3.56 3.85 13.24
CA ALA A 65 4.13 4.83 14.18
C ALA A 65 3.58 6.26 13.98
N ASP A 66 3.39 6.67 12.73
CA ASP A 66 2.89 7.99 12.36
C ASP A 66 1.39 8.06 12.16
N ARG A 67 0.67 6.96 12.46
CA ARG A 67 -0.77 6.89 12.27
C ARG A 67 -1.50 7.90 13.17
N GLN A 68 -2.36 8.70 12.56
CA GLN A 68 -3.27 9.58 13.28
C GLN A 68 -4.59 8.87 13.59
N HIS A 69 -4.96 8.83 14.87
CA HIS A 69 -6.23 8.25 15.31
C HIS A 69 -7.38 9.22 15.10
N GLY A 70 -8.59 8.69 14.82
CA GLY A 70 -9.80 9.49 14.70
C GLY A 70 -9.85 10.36 13.44
N VAL A 71 -9.07 10.04 12.43
CA VAL A 71 -9.06 10.75 11.13
C VAL A 71 -9.88 9.96 10.11
N ALA A 72 -10.71 10.68 9.34
CA ALA A 72 -11.46 10.08 8.25
C ALA A 72 -10.50 9.58 7.15
N GLY A 73 -10.82 8.40 6.58
CA GLY A 73 -10.03 7.81 5.51
C GLY A 73 -8.85 6.94 5.96
N SER A 74 -8.63 6.74 7.28
CA SER A 74 -7.55 5.89 7.81
C SER A 74 -8.12 4.58 8.37
N VAL A 75 -7.61 3.44 7.89
CA VAL A 75 -7.98 2.09 8.34
C VAL A 75 -6.75 1.21 8.43
N VAL A 76 -6.61 0.46 9.52
CA VAL A 76 -5.57 -0.56 9.67
C VAL A 76 -6.09 -1.90 9.17
N VAL A 77 -5.27 -2.61 8.41
CA VAL A 77 -5.59 -3.94 7.88
C VAL A 77 -4.43 -4.91 8.10
N PRO A 78 -4.71 -6.15 8.52
CA PRO A 78 -3.73 -7.22 8.46
C PRO A 78 -3.52 -7.64 7.00
N THR A 79 -2.29 -7.86 6.62
CA THR A 79 -1.91 -8.40 5.32
C THR A 79 -0.74 -9.36 5.48
N ILE A 80 -0.47 -10.13 4.43
CA ILE A 80 0.71 -11.00 4.36
C ILE A 80 1.55 -10.52 3.19
N ASP A 81 2.79 -10.17 3.43
CA ASP A 81 3.78 -9.90 2.40
C ASP A 81 4.87 -10.98 2.43
N GLY A 82 4.92 -11.81 1.38
CA GLY A 82 5.69 -13.05 1.39
C GLY A 82 5.11 -14.05 2.39
N GLN A 83 5.85 -14.34 3.45
CA GLN A 83 5.41 -15.18 4.59
C GLN A 83 5.24 -14.36 5.88
N ARG A 84 5.41 -13.06 5.82
CA ARG A 84 5.39 -12.20 7.00
C ARG A 84 4.04 -11.54 7.17
N PRO A 85 3.34 -11.75 8.31
CA PRO A 85 2.15 -11.00 8.64
C PRO A 85 2.54 -9.57 9.02
N LEU A 86 1.79 -8.61 8.51
CA LEU A 86 1.98 -7.18 8.76
C LEU A 86 0.64 -6.52 9.07
N LEU A 87 0.67 -5.51 9.94
CA LEU A 87 -0.40 -4.53 10.05
C LEU A 87 0.01 -3.29 9.26
N VAL A 88 -0.81 -2.88 8.31
CA VAL A 88 -0.54 -1.71 7.48
C VAL A 88 -1.71 -0.75 7.54
N GLU A 89 -1.43 0.54 7.38
CA GLU A 89 -2.45 1.56 7.26
C GLU A 89 -2.81 1.77 5.79
N VAL A 90 -4.10 1.76 5.51
CA VAL A 90 -4.70 2.21 4.25
C VAL A 90 -5.23 3.61 4.48
N GLN A 91 -4.84 4.54 3.62
CA GLN A 91 -5.29 5.92 3.64
C GLN A 91 -6.07 6.22 2.37
N ALA A 92 -7.21 6.86 2.51
CA ALA A 92 -8.00 7.38 1.41
C ALA A 92 -8.31 8.86 1.64
N LEU A 93 -8.28 9.62 0.56
CA LEU A 93 -8.68 11.02 0.53
C LEU A 93 -9.62 11.25 -0.64
N THR A 94 -10.67 12.00 -0.39
CA THR A 94 -11.59 12.43 -1.46
C THR A 94 -11.73 13.95 -1.45
N THR A 95 -11.87 14.52 -2.64
CA THR A 95 -12.18 15.94 -2.79
C THR A 95 -13.18 16.14 -3.92
N ARG A 96 -14.04 17.14 -3.80
CA ARG A 96 -15.02 17.44 -4.85
C ARG A 96 -14.35 18.04 -6.06
N VAL A 97 -14.75 17.60 -7.25
CA VAL A 97 -14.33 18.22 -8.51
C VAL A 97 -15.20 19.37 -8.90
N THR A 98 -14.61 20.32 -9.60
CA THR A 98 -15.38 21.38 -10.28
C THR A 98 -16.17 20.79 -11.43
N THR A 99 -17.37 21.30 -11.66
CA THR A 99 -18.25 20.86 -12.75
C THR A 99 -17.54 20.87 -14.10
N GLY A 100 -17.66 19.78 -14.85
CA GLY A 100 -17.06 19.62 -16.18
C GLY A 100 -15.65 19.04 -16.22
N VAL A 101 -15.05 18.71 -15.06
CA VAL A 101 -13.73 18.06 -14.95
C VAL A 101 -13.91 16.56 -14.68
N THR A 102 -13.16 15.73 -15.38
CA THR A 102 -13.13 14.28 -15.10
C THR A 102 -12.40 14.04 -13.77
N PRO A 103 -13.05 13.36 -12.80
CA PRO A 103 -12.43 13.09 -11.50
C PRO A 103 -11.16 12.25 -11.62
N ARG A 104 -10.10 12.69 -10.96
CA ARG A 104 -8.84 11.96 -10.87
C ARG A 104 -8.97 10.79 -9.90
N ARG A 105 -8.39 9.66 -10.28
CA ARG A 105 -8.27 8.48 -9.42
C ARG A 105 -6.82 8.06 -9.36
N SER A 106 -6.26 8.00 -8.15
CA SER A 106 -4.85 7.66 -7.93
C SER A 106 -4.75 6.58 -6.87
N ALA A 107 -3.93 5.57 -7.13
CA ALA A 107 -3.69 4.47 -6.20
C ALA A 107 -2.18 4.25 -6.03
N GLN A 108 -1.73 4.07 -4.79
CA GLN A 108 -0.39 3.64 -4.44
C GLN A 108 -0.48 2.42 -3.51
N GLY A 109 0.27 1.37 -3.82
CA GLY A 109 0.20 0.11 -3.08
C GLY A 109 -1.05 -0.75 -3.37
N VAL A 110 -1.95 -0.28 -4.22
CA VAL A 110 -3.14 -1.00 -4.69
C VAL A 110 -3.21 -0.89 -6.21
N GLU A 111 -3.69 -1.93 -6.87
CA GLU A 111 -3.88 -1.90 -8.32
C GLU A 111 -5.03 -0.96 -8.71
N SER A 112 -4.81 -0.11 -9.72
CA SER A 112 -5.79 0.91 -10.13
C SER A 112 -7.11 0.30 -10.63
N SER A 113 -7.06 -0.86 -11.27
CA SER A 113 -8.25 -1.61 -11.71
C SER A 113 -9.09 -2.09 -10.51
N ARG A 114 -8.43 -2.53 -9.45
CA ARG A 114 -9.07 -2.95 -8.20
C ARG A 114 -9.72 -1.76 -7.50
N LEU A 115 -9.01 -0.63 -7.37
CA LEU A 115 -9.59 0.60 -6.83
C LEU A 115 -10.84 1.00 -7.60
N ALA A 116 -10.81 1.00 -8.93
CA ALA A 116 -11.95 1.34 -9.76
C ALA A 116 -13.16 0.43 -9.53
N MET A 117 -12.93 -0.87 -9.38
CA MET A 117 -13.97 -1.85 -9.06
C MET A 117 -14.60 -1.59 -7.69
N LEU A 118 -13.78 -1.35 -6.66
CA LEU A 118 -14.28 -1.09 -5.30
C LEU A 118 -15.10 0.21 -5.25
N LEU A 119 -14.69 1.25 -5.95
CA LEU A 119 -15.46 2.49 -6.07
C LEU A 119 -16.82 2.25 -6.72
N ALA A 120 -16.87 1.47 -7.80
CA ALA A 120 -18.13 1.12 -8.47
C ALA A 120 -19.07 0.31 -7.56
N VAL A 121 -18.52 -0.61 -6.77
CA VAL A 121 -19.29 -1.38 -5.78
C VAL A 121 -19.87 -0.46 -4.70
N LEU A 122 -19.05 0.42 -4.12
CA LEU A 122 -19.49 1.37 -3.08
C LEU A 122 -20.54 2.34 -3.61
N GLU A 123 -20.37 2.85 -4.82
CA GLU A 123 -21.34 3.73 -5.45
C GLU A 123 -22.67 3.01 -5.68
N ARG A 124 -22.63 1.80 -6.22
CA ARG A 124 -23.84 1.05 -6.58
C ARG A 124 -24.56 0.45 -5.38
N ARG A 125 -23.81 -0.04 -4.36
CA ARG A 125 -24.36 -0.80 -3.25
C ARG A 125 -24.51 0.01 -1.97
N ALA A 126 -23.59 0.93 -1.71
CA ALA A 126 -23.65 1.80 -0.53
C ALA A 126 -24.19 3.21 -0.82
N GLY A 127 -24.44 3.55 -2.08
CA GLY A 127 -24.99 4.85 -2.46
C GLY A 127 -24.04 6.03 -2.26
N ILE A 128 -22.73 5.77 -2.17
CA ILE A 128 -21.71 6.81 -1.96
C ILE A 128 -21.33 7.42 -3.32
N PRO A 129 -21.55 8.73 -3.55
CA PRO A 129 -21.45 9.34 -4.89
C PRO A 129 -19.99 9.64 -5.30
N PHE A 130 -19.21 8.63 -5.66
CA PHE A 130 -17.81 8.80 -6.11
C PHE A 130 -17.69 9.43 -7.51
N ALA A 131 -18.76 9.47 -8.30
CA ALA A 131 -18.74 10.05 -9.65
C ALA A 131 -18.33 11.52 -9.67
N SER A 132 -18.59 12.26 -8.59
CA SER A 132 -18.24 13.69 -8.43
C SER A 132 -17.03 13.94 -7.53
N LEU A 133 -16.29 12.89 -7.14
CA LEU A 133 -15.16 12.97 -6.23
C LEU A 133 -13.87 12.54 -6.93
N GLU A 134 -12.81 13.32 -6.78
CA GLU A 134 -11.45 12.80 -6.93
C GLU A 134 -11.15 11.86 -5.78
N VAL A 135 -10.41 10.80 -6.07
CA VAL A 135 -10.07 9.76 -5.09
C VAL A 135 -8.57 9.50 -5.13
N TYR A 136 -7.98 9.55 -3.98
CA TYR A 136 -6.59 9.19 -3.73
C TYR A 136 -6.58 8.09 -2.68
N ALA A 137 -5.94 6.96 -2.98
CA ALA A 137 -5.76 5.84 -2.05
C ALA A 137 -4.29 5.46 -1.95
N SER A 138 -3.81 5.21 -0.75
CA SER A 138 -2.42 4.86 -0.50
C SER A 138 -2.31 3.79 0.59
N VAL A 139 -1.32 2.94 0.45
CA VAL A 139 -0.89 2.02 1.52
C VAL A 139 0.41 2.56 2.09
N VAL A 140 0.44 2.78 3.41
CA VAL A 140 1.59 3.34 4.10
C VAL A 140 2.78 2.37 4.04
N GLY A 141 4.00 2.92 3.95
CA GLY A 141 5.24 2.15 3.95
C GLY A 141 5.59 1.47 2.63
N GLY A 142 4.86 1.77 1.53
CA GLY A 142 5.16 1.18 0.21
C GLY A 142 4.78 -0.30 0.07
N VAL A 143 4.05 -0.86 1.04
CA VAL A 143 3.52 -2.23 0.99
C VAL A 143 2.47 -2.32 -0.12
N ARG A 144 2.44 -3.45 -0.81
CA ARG A 144 1.42 -3.72 -1.84
C ARG A 144 0.34 -4.66 -1.29
N LEU A 145 -0.90 -4.22 -1.38
CA LEU A 145 -2.06 -5.03 -1.02
C LEU A 145 -2.55 -5.78 -2.26
N ASN A 146 -2.19 -7.05 -2.34
CA ASN A 146 -2.64 -7.96 -3.39
C ASN A 146 -3.67 -8.97 -2.89
N ASP A 147 -3.87 -9.04 -1.57
CA ASP A 147 -4.80 -9.96 -0.94
C ASP A 147 -6.24 -9.44 -1.03
N PRO A 148 -7.20 -10.25 -1.52
CA PRO A 148 -8.63 -9.91 -1.51
C PRO A 148 -9.17 -9.59 -0.11
N GLY A 149 -8.59 -10.13 0.96
CA GLY A 149 -8.97 -9.81 2.34
C GLY A 149 -8.83 -8.35 2.70
N SER A 150 -7.98 -7.60 2.00
CA SER A 150 -7.78 -6.17 2.21
C SER A 150 -8.87 -5.28 1.56
N ASP A 151 -9.76 -5.84 0.74
CA ASP A 151 -10.80 -5.06 0.05
C ASP A 151 -11.77 -4.38 1.00
N LEU A 152 -12.14 -5.06 2.09
CA LEU A 152 -13.03 -4.48 3.09
C LEU A 152 -12.40 -3.24 3.73
N ALA A 153 -11.14 -3.32 4.11
CA ALA A 153 -10.42 -2.19 4.70
C ALA A 153 -10.31 -1.00 3.72
N MET A 154 -10.03 -1.28 2.44
CA MET A 154 -10.03 -0.26 1.40
C MET A 154 -11.42 0.36 1.22
N CYS A 155 -12.48 -0.44 1.19
CA CYS A 155 -13.86 0.06 1.13
C CYS A 155 -14.20 0.94 2.33
N LEU A 156 -13.81 0.54 3.55
CA LEU A 156 -14.03 1.33 4.76
C LEU A 156 -13.26 2.65 4.72
N ALA A 157 -12.00 2.65 4.29
CA ALA A 157 -11.21 3.87 4.14
C ALA A 157 -11.83 4.83 3.10
N LEU A 158 -12.24 4.31 1.96
CA LEU A 158 -12.89 5.10 0.90
C LEU A 158 -14.23 5.68 1.36
N ALA A 159 -15.07 4.87 2.01
CA ALA A 159 -16.36 5.32 2.54
C ALA A 159 -16.17 6.36 3.64
N SER A 160 -15.23 6.11 4.56
CA SER A 160 -14.84 7.03 5.64
C SER A 160 -14.41 8.39 5.08
N ALA A 161 -13.52 8.40 4.07
CA ALA A 161 -13.08 9.63 3.42
C ALA A 161 -14.24 10.37 2.72
N ALA A 162 -15.09 9.65 2.00
CA ALA A 162 -16.20 10.24 1.25
C ALA A 162 -17.29 10.83 2.16
N LEU A 163 -17.49 10.25 3.34
CA LEU A 163 -18.48 10.67 4.33
C LEU A 163 -17.90 11.63 5.39
N ASP A 164 -16.58 11.85 5.35
CA ASP A 164 -15.83 12.62 6.35
C ASP A 164 -16.10 12.13 7.79
N LYS A 165 -16.09 10.80 7.97
CA LYS A 165 -16.36 10.16 9.28
C LYS A 165 -15.25 9.15 9.57
N PRO A 166 -14.55 9.28 10.71
CA PRO A 166 -13.56 8.29 11.12
C PRO A 166 -14.18 6.90 11.29
N VAL A 167 -13.41 5.87 10.98
CA VAL A 167 -13.76 4.50 11.36
C VAL A 167 -13.39 4.33 12.84
N HIS A 168 -14.34 3.84 13.64
CA HIS A 168 -14.09 3.57 15.06
C HIS A 168 -13.07 2.44 15.23
N ALA A 169 -12.34 2.50 16.33
CA ALA A 169 -11.28 1.53 16.63
C ALA A 169 -11.80 0.26 17.35
N ASP A 170 -13.08 0.21 17.66
CA ASP A 170 -13.73 -0.86 18.45
C ASP A 170 -14.21 -2.03 17.58
#